data_0994882167d8a69a6c6504589ac7c579
#
_entry.id   0994882167d8a69a6c6504589ac7c579
#
_cell.length_a   1.000
_cell.length_b   1.000
_cell.length_c   1.000
_cell.angle_alpha   90.00
_cell.angle_beta   90.00
_cell.angle_gamma   90.00
#
_symmetry.space_group_name_H-M   'P 1'
#
loop_
_entity.id
_entity.type
_entity.pdbx_description
1 polymer ?
#
loop_
_entity_poly.entity_id
_entity_poly.type
_entity_poly.pdbx_seq_one_letter_code
_entity_poly.pdbx_strand_id
1 'polypeptide(L)'
;LNMDADTDVLAISTELTNNSDSAIHLDWCAAATFPVPSYFKHIIGFEGHWAGEFQEHHLEQNFGSYVRENRRGRTSHDSFPGLIMRTTATDQLKGEAYGFHLGWSGNHKIIAEKMGDGRAYVQMGELLLPGEMILKKGQTYNSPTLYASYTNQGLSALSQQYHQYVRKHLIRPSVKNKPRPVHYNTWEGIYFTHDVNTLKDLATRASSLGAERFVLDDGWFIGRDDDTAGLGDWYVDKKYYPQGLTPLIDHVKSEGLEFGLWFEPEMVNPDSNLFRAHPDWVLGTPPNPQVGFRNQLVLDLNRQDVFDYLFERIDSLLTEYDISYIKWDMN
;
A
#
# COMPACT_ATOMS: atom_id res chain seq x y z
N LEU A 1 -4.20 13.84 19.77
CA LEU A 1 -5.58 13.36 19.76
C LEU A 1 -6.47 14.29 18.94
N ASN A 2 -7.16 13.76 17.95
CA ASN A 2 -8.15 14.50 17.15
C ASN A 2 -9.39 13.61 16.93
N MET A 3 -10.56 14.09 17.35
CA MET A 3 -11.84 13.39 17.18
C MET A 3 -12.63 14.06 16.06
N ASP A 4 -12.97 13.28 15.03
CA ASP A 4 -13.92 13.71 14.01
C ASP A 4 -15.34 13.34 14.45
N ALA A 5 -16.10 14.35 14.92
CA ALA A 5 -17.44 14.16 15.46
C ALA A 5 -18.48 13.73 14.40
N ASP A 6 -18.23 13.98 13.11
CA ASP A 6 -19.16 13.59 12.04
C ASP A 6 -19.05 12.10 11.67
N THR A 7 -17.89 11.51 11.93
CA THR A 7 -17.59 10.11 11.55
C THR A 7 -17.31 9.21 12.74
N ASP A 8 -17.25 9.76 13.96
CA ASP A 8 -16.92 9.06 15.21
C ASP A 8 -15.56 8.34 15.14
N VAL A 9 -14.60 8.89 14.38
CA VAL A 9 -13.24 8.36 14.28
C VAL A 9 -12.28 9.24 15.07
N LEU A 10 -11.56 8.60 15.99
CA LEU A 10 -10.51 9.20 16.81
C LEU A 10 -9.14 8.90 16.20
N ALA A 11 -8.41 9.94 15.83
CA ALA A 11 -7.02 9.85 15.37
C ALA A 11 -6.05 10.12 16.54
N ILE A 12 -5.11 9.21 16.77
CA ILE A 12 -4.18 9.23 17.91
C ILE A 12 -2.77 9.01 17.40
N SER A 13 -1.83 9.84 17.84
CA SER A 13 -0.40 9.66 17.63
C SER A 13 0.39 10.04 18.89
N THR A 14 1.60 9.52 18.99
CA THR A 14 2.55 9.84 20.05
C THR A 14 3.78 10.52 19.44
N GLU A 15 4.19 11.61 20.05
CA GLU A 15 5.43 12.32 19.75
C GLU A 15 6.42 12.08 20.91
N LEU A 16 7.63 11.65 20.58
CA LEU A 16 8.72 11.40 21.54
C LEU A 16 9.95 12.22 21.17
N THR A 17 10.31 13.17 22.02
CA THR A 17 11.50 14.00 21.84
C THR A 17 12.60 13.59 22.84
N ASN A 18 13.81 13.35 22.34
CA ASN A 18 14.96 13.09 23.22
C ASN A 18 15.53 14.42 23.74
N ASN A 19 15.28 14.73 25.00
CA ASN A 19 15.85 15.90 25.70
C ASN A 19 17.12 15.58 26.49
N SER A 20 17.60 14.33 26.51
CA SER A 20 18.82 13.93 27.21
C SER A 20 20.08 14.22 26.40
N ASP A 21 21.25 14.21 27.06
CA ASP A 21 22.53 14.42 26.38
C ASP A 21 23.04 13.15 25.66
N SER A 22 22.45 11.99 25.92
CA SER A 22 22.79 10.72 25.27
C SER A 22 21.79 10.34 24.20
N ALA A 23 22.25 9.57 23.20
CA ALA A 23 21.35 8.99 22.22
C ALA A 23 20.42 7.93 22.84
N ILE A 24 19.16 7.91 22.41
CA ILE A 24 18.15 6.92 22.82
C ILE A 24 17.92 5.96 21.66
N HIS A 25 18.05 4.66 21.91
CA HIS A 25 17.61 3.62 20.98
C HIS A 25 16.14 3.35 21.23
N LEU A 26 15.31 3.55 20.20
CA LEU A 26 13.88 3.35 20.28
C LEU A 26 13.52 2.02 19.62
N ASP A 27 13.13 1.04 20.44
CA ASP A 27 12.75 -0.29 19.95
C ASP A 27 11.22 -0.46 19.81
N TRP A 28 10.45 0.36 20.51
CA TRP A 28 9.00 0.37 20.43
C TRP A 28 8.39 1.70 20.88
N CYS A 29 7.47 2.23 20.09
CA CYS A 29 6.60 3.35 20.48
C CYS A 29 5.22 3.15 19.89
N ALA A 30 4.26 2.76 20.71
CA ALA A 30 2.87 2.66 20.30
C ALA A 30 2.29 4.05 20.01
N ALA A 31 1.44 4.15 18.99
CA ALA A 31 0.67 5.36 18.73
C ALA A 31 -0.25 5.72 19.93
N ALA A 32 -0.77 4.69 20.59
CA ALA A 32 -1.49 4.79 21.84
C ALA A 32 -1.53 3.44 22.56
N THR A 33 -1.78 3.46 23.88
CA THR A 33 -2.32 2.34 24.64
C THR A 33 -3.81 2.60 24.84
N PHE A 34 -4.64 2.00 23.99
CA PHE A 34 -6.09 2.24 23.97
C PHE A 34 -6.81 1.25 24.89
N PRO A 35 -7.46 1.69 26.00
CA PRO A 35 -8.16 0.80 26.90
C PRO A 35 -9.43 0.25 26.25
N VAL A 36 -9.66 -1.04 26.40
CA VAL A 36 -10.87 -1.72 25.92
C VAL A 36 -11.60 -2.33 27.13
N PRO A 37 -12.92 -2.16 27.28
CA PRO A 37 -13.67 -2.79 28.36
C PRO A 37 -13.54 -4.32 28.33
N SER A 38 -13.42 -4.94 29.49
CA SER A 38 -13.11 -6.38 29.64
C SER A 38 -14.19 -7.34 29.10
N TYR A 39 -15.38 -6.83 28.78
CA TYR A 39 -16.47 -7.60 28.16
C TYR A 39 -16.38 -7.68 26.62
N PHE A 40 -15.45 -6.97 26.00
CA PHE A 40 -15.07 -7.18 24.60
C PHE A 40 -14.16 -8.39 24.52
N LYS A 41 -14.75 -9.57 24.25
CA LYS A 41 -14.06 -10.85 24.36
C LYS A 41 -13.59 -11.43 23.04
N HIS A 42 -13.93 -10.82 21.93
CA HIS A 42 -13.62 -11.36 20.60
C HIS A 42 -12.80 -10.37 19.80
N ILE A 43 -11.77 -10.89 19.16
CA ILE A 43 -10.92 -10.21 18.20
C ILE A 43 -11.26 -10.72 16.80
N ILE A 44 -11.41 -9.81 15.83
CA ILE A 44 -11.39 -10.13 14.41
C ILE A 44 -10.11 -9.52 13.83
N GLY A 45 -9.21 -10.36 13.37
CA GLY A 45 -8.05 -10.00 12.57
C GLY A 45 -8.29 -10.32 11.09
N PHE A 46 -7.46 -9.78 10.23
CA PHE A 46 -7.56 -9.98 8.79
C PHE A 46 -6.22 -10.50 8.25
N GLU A 47 -6.28 -11.56 7.49
CA GLU A 47 -5.14 -12.24 6.89
C GLU A 47 -5.46 -12.63 5.45
N GLY A 48 -4.52 -13.28 4.82
CA GLY A 48 -4.75 -13.88 3.52
C GLY A 48 -3.47 -13.99 2.71
N HIS A 49 -3.63 -14.52 1.53
CA HIS A 49 -2.58 -14.66 0.53
C HIS A 49 -3.12 -14.14 -0.81
N TRP A 50 -2.27 -14.04 -1.79
CA TRP A 50 -2.69 -13.71 -3.15
C TRP A 50 -3.82 -14.63 -3.62
N ALA A 51 -4.86 -14.05 -4.20
CA ALA A 51 -6.12 -14.70 -4.56
C ALA A 51 -6.91 -15.33 -3.39
N GLY A 52 -6.67 -14.89 -2.18
CA GLY A 52 -7.34 -15.30 -0.94
C GLY A 52 -7.18 -14.23 0.15
N GLU A 53 -7.29 -12.95 -0.24
CA GLU A 53 -7.08 -11.78 0.61
C GLU A 53 -8.21 -11.59 1.62
N PHE A 54 -7.93 -10.86 2.68
CA PHE A 54 -8.91 -10.40 3.68
C PHE A 54 -9.76 -11.51 4.32
N GLN A 55 -9.16 -12.66 4.62
CA GLN A 55 -9.83 -13.71 5.39
C GLN A 55 -9.96 -13.28 6.85
N GLU A 56 -11.17 -13.33 7.40
CA GLU A 56 -11.43 -13.00 8.79
C GLU A 56 -10.92 -14.11 9.72
N HIS A 57 -10.15 -13.71 10.74
CA HIS A 57 -9.68 -14.54 11.83
C HIS A 57 -10.44 -14.19 13.10
N HIS A 58 -11.23 -15.10 13.61
CA HIS A 58 -12.01 -14.90 14.83
C HIS A 58 -11.33 -15.59 16.02
N LEU A 59 -10.96 -14.79 17.02
CA LEU A 59 -10.28 -15.26 18.23
C LEU A 59 -11.03 -14.80 19.47
N GLU A 60 -11.00 -15.61 20.52
CA GLU A 60 -11.42 -15.21 21.85
C GLU A 60 -10.24 -14.60 22.61
N GLN A 61 -10.43 -13.42 23.19
CA GLN A 61 -9.41 -12.77 24.01
C GLN A 61 -9.34 -13.41 25.40
N ASN A 62 -8.38 -14.25 25.61
CA ASN A 62 -8.03 -14.80 26.90
C ASN A 62 -6.94 -13.95 27.60
N PHE A 63 -6.58 -14.27 28.85
CA PHE A 63 -5.43 -13.65 29.54
C PHE A 63 -4.16 -13.83 28.72
N GLY A 64 -3.36 -12.76 28.66
CA GLY A 64 -2.16 -12.69 27.84
C GLY A 64 -2.36 -11.83 26.59
N SER A 65 -1.46 -11.97 25.64
CA SER A 65 -1.37 -11.07 24.48
C SER A 65 -1.63 -11.80 23.17
N TYR A 66 -2.51 -11.24 22.35
CA TYR A 66 -2.52 -11.47 20.92
C TYR A 66 -1.54 -10.50 20.27
N VAL A 67 -0.52 -11.01 19.58
CA VAL A 67 0.52 -10.20 18.93
C VAL A 67 0.60 -10.55 17.45
N ARG A 68 0.59 -9.52 16.60
CA ARG A 68 0.86 -9.65 15.18
C ARG A 68 1.95 -8.68 14.76
N GLU A 69 2.88 -9.17 13.97
CA GLU A 69 3.98 -8.38 13.42
C GLU A 69 4.05 -8.55 11.90
N ASN A 70 4.15 -7.43 11.21
CA ASN A 70 4.53 -7.40 9.81
C ASN A 70 6.01 -7.00 9.70
N ARG A 71 6.82 -7.85 9.08
CA ARG A 71 8.26 -7.66 8.89
C ARG A 71 8.66 -7.68 7.41
N ARG A 72 7.71 -7.40 6.50
CA ARG A 72 7.93 -7.50 5.05
C ARG A 72 8.27 -6.17 4.38
N GLY A 73 8.48 -5.11 5.15
CA GLY A 73 8.78 -3.77 4.65
C GLY A 73 7.57 -3.00 4.14
N ARG A 74 6.43 -3.66 3.95
CA ARG A 74 5.17 -3.06 3.47
C ARG A 74 3.96 -3.73 4.09
N THR A 75 2.85 -3.03 4.17
CA THR A 75 1.55 -3.66 4.42
C THR A 75 1.09 -4.42 3.18
N SER A 76 0.46 -5.56 3.37
CA SER A 76 -0.05 -6.37 2.28
C SER A 76 -1.28 -7.17 2.71
N HIS A 77 -1.83 -7.96 1.79
CA HIS A 77 -2.98 -8.83 1.99
C HIS A 77 -2.80 -9.89 3.09
N ASP A 78 -1.56 -10.23 3.44
CA ASP A 78 -1.22 -11.22 4.47
C ASP A 78 -0.97 -10.61 5.85
N SER A 79 -0.96 -9.28 5.97
CA SER A 79 -0.80 -8.58 7.24
C SER A 79 -1.46 -7.20 7.20
N PHE A 80 -2.77 -7.18 7.43
CA PHE A 80 -3.53 -5.93 7.49
C PHE A 80 -3.25 -5.19 8.82
N PRO A 81 -2.99 -3.86 8.79
CA PRO A 81 -2.63 -3.08 9.97
C PRO A 81 -3.85 -2.67 10.79
N GLY A 82 -4.74 -3.61 11.06
CA GLY A 82 -5.97 -3.32 11.82
C GLY A 82 -6.57 -4.56 12.49
N LEU A 83 -7.44 -4.32 13.45
CA LEU A 83 -8.25 -5.35 14.10
C LEU A 83 -9.59 -4.76 14.60
N ILE A 84 -10.54 -5.63 14.88
CA ILE A 84 -11.79 -5.30 15.53
C ILE A 84 -11.88 -6.04 16.86
N MET A 85 -12.27 -5.31 17.93
CA MET A 85 -12.67 -5.89 19.20
C MET A 85 -14.19 -5.83 19.30
N ARG A 86 -14.85 -6.94 19.62
CA ARG A 86 -16.31 -6.98 19.70
C ARG A 86 -16.83 -7.74 20.90
N THR A 87 -18.10 -7.49 21.26
CA THR A 87 -18.82 -8.29 22.25
C THR A 87 -19.34 -9.61 21.63
N THR A 88 -19.70 -10.57 22.46
CA THR A 88 -20.20 -11.87 21.98
C THR A 88 -21.49 -11.74 21.14
N ALA A 89 -22.34 -10.77 21.48
CA ALA A 89 -23.63 -10.57 20.80
C ALA A 89 -23.53 -9.70 19.52
N THR A 90 -22.34 -9.26 19.15
CA THR A 90 -22.15 -8.38 17.98
C THR A 90 -22.23 -9.18 16.68
N ASP A 91 -23.07 -8.71 15.78
CA ASP A 91 -23.17 -9.14 14.39
C ASP A 91 -23.05 -7.93 13.42
N GLN A 92 -23.46 -8.11 12.19
CA GLN A 92 -23.38 -7.05 11.17
C GLN A 92 -24.31 -5.86 11.47
N LEU A 93 -25.42 -6.06 12.18
CA LEU A 93 -26.49 -5.06 12.32
C LEU A 93 -26.69 -4.57 13.76
N LYS A 94 -26.09 -5.22 14.76
CA LYS A 94 -26.24 -4.87 16.18
C LYS A 94 -25.02 -5.27 17.01
N GLY A 95 -24.95 -4.74 18.22
CA GLY A 95 -23.92 -5.03 19.22
C GLY A 95 -22.76 -4.04 19.14
N GLU A 96 -21.88 -4.15 20.12
CA GLU A 96 -20.79 -3.20 20.34
C GLU A 96 -19.48 -3.69 19.72
N ALA A 97 -18.80 -2.78 19.03
CA ALA A 97 -17.49 -3.04 18.47
C ALA A 97 -16.58 -1.80 18.52
N TYR A 98 -15.30 -2.04 18.74
CA TYR A 98 -14.22 -1.10 18.45
C TYR A 98 -13.49 -1.55 17.20
N GLY A 99 -13.21 -0.62 16.28
CA GLY A 99 -12.29 -0.82 15.17
C GLY A 99 -11.00 -0.06 15.40
N PHE A 100 -9.89 -0.65 14.99
CA PHE A 100 -8.56 -0.06 15.08
C PHE A 100 -7.84 -0.23 13.75
N HIS A 101 -7.27 0.86 13.23
CA HIS A 101 -6.47 0.84 12.00
C HIS A 101 -5.25 1.73 12.18
N LEU A 102 -4.06 1.18 11.93
CA LEU A 102 -2.83 1.95 11.92
C LEU A 102 -2.59 2.54 10.53
N GLY A 103 -2.48 3.86 10.42
CA GLY A 103 -2.16 4.56 9.19
C GLY A 103 -0.67 4.47 8.84
N TRP A 104 -0.21 3.27 8.52
CA TRP A 104 1.18 2.97 8.22
C TRP A 104 1.28 1.92 7.12
N SER A 105 2.15 2.14 6.16
CA SER A 105 2.34 1.23 5.01
C SER A 105 3.54 0.27 5.16
N GLY A 106 4.37 0.47 6.19
CA GLY A 106 5.57 -0.33 6.46
C GLY A 106 5.38 -1.44 7.49
N ASN A 107 6.51 -1.86 8.07
CA ASN A 107 6.52 -2.82 9.18
C ASN A 107 5.71 -2.30 10.35
N HIS A 108 4.83 -3.13 10.90
CA HIS A 108 3.98 -2.74 12.00
C HIS A 108 3.78 -3.85 13.02
N LYS A 109 3.39 -3.45 14.22
CA LYS A 109 3.07 -4.36 15.33
C LYS A 109 1.74 -3.99 15.95
N ILE A 110 0.92 -5.02 16.18
CA ILE A 110 -0.37 -4.96 16.85
C ILE A 110 -0.28 -5.81 18.12
N ILE A 111 -0.70 -5.27 19.24
CA ILE A 111 -0.82 -5.98 20.51
C ILE A 111 -2.24 -5.76 21.05
N ALA A 112 -2.98 -6.83 21.29
CA ALA A 112 -4.20 -6.78 22.09
C ALA A 112 -3.97 -7.67 23.33
N GLU A 113 -3.93 -7.05 24.50
CA GLU A 113 -3.58 -7.73 25.76
C GLU A 113 -4.72 -7.64 26.76
N LYS A 114 -4.94 -8.76 27.48
CA LYS A 114 -5.75 -8.81 28.69
C LYS A 114 -4.88 -9.20 29.86
N MET A 115 -4.76 -8.28 30.79
CA MET A 115 -3.95 -8.40 32.00
C MET A 115 -4.59 -9.32 33.04
N GLY A 116 -3.78 -9.82 33.98
CA GLY A 116 -4.24 -10.70 35.05
C GLY A 116 -5.29 -10.09 36.01
N ASP A 117 -5.38 -8.76 36.08
CA ASP A 117 -6.42 -8.02 36.82
C ASP A 117 -7.70 -7.75 35.99
N GLY A 118 -7.77 -8.26 34.77
CA GLY A 118 -8.92 -8.15 33.86
C GLY A 118 -8.94 -6.90 32.98
N ARG A 119 -8.03 -5.93 33.16
CA ARG A 119 -7.88 -4.79 32.24
C ARG A 119 -7.45 -5.29 30.88
N ALA A 120 -7.95 -4.65 29.81
CA ALA A 120 -7.56 -4.96 28.44
C ALA A 120 -7.20 -3.68 27.68
N TYR A 121 -6.30 -3.80 26.71
CA TYR A 121 -5.91 -2.69 25.86
C TYR A 121 -5.45 -3.17 24.47
N VAL A 122 -5.44 -2.23 23.54
CA VAL A 122 -4.85 -2.39 22.22
C VAL A 122 -3.72 -1.38 22.03
N GLN A 123 -2.59 -1.84 21.52
CA GLN A 123 -1.47 -1.02 21.08
C GLN A 123 -1.19 -1.31 19.62
N MET A 124 -0.92 -0.26 18.84
CA MET A 124 -0.44 -0.36 17.46
C MET A 124 0.66 0.66 17.22
N GLY A 125 1.63 0.29 16.42
CA GLY A 125 2.74 1.16 16.08
C GLY A 125 3.60 0.57 14.96
N GLU A 126 4.52 1.38 14.50
CA GLU A 126 5.59 0.94 13.61
C GLU A 126 6.44 -0.12 14.30
N LEU A 127 6.76 -1.20 13.60
CA LEU A 127 7.72 -2.20 14.08
C LEU A 127 9.13 -1.73 13.74
N LEU A 128 9.83 -1.23 14.74
CA LEU A 128 11.23 -0.84 14.61
C LEU A 128 12.13 -2.06 14.82
N LEU A 129 13.15 -2.19 13.98
CA LEU A 129 14.18 -3.20 14.15
C LEU A 129 15.29 -2.66 15.08
N PRO A 130 16.03 -3.52 15.80
CA PRO A 130 17.08 -3.08 16.70
C PRO A 130 18.12 -2.19 16.01
N GLY A 131 18.30 -0.96 16.53
CA GLY A 131 19.22 0.02 15.98
C GLY A 131 18.72 0.82 14.78
N GLU A 132 17.50 0.57 14.30
CA GLU A 132 16.89 1.30 13.19
C GLU A 132 16.57 2.75 13.56
N MET A 133 16.03 2.96 14.76
CA MET A 133 15.69 4.29 15.24
C MET A 133 16.57 4.72 16.41
N ILE A 134 17.44 5.70 16.16
CA ILE A 134 18.33 6.28 17.17
C ILE A 134 18.07 7.77 17.25
N LEU A 135 17.51 8.22 18.37
CA LEU A 135 17.22 9.64 18.59
C LEU A 135 18.38 10.31 19.30
N LYS A 136 19.07 11.23 18.65
CA LYS A 136 20.03 12.14 19.26
C LYS A 136 19.31 13.23 20.06
N LYS A 137 20.04 13.96 20.91
CA LYS A 137 19.49 15.10 21.65
C LYS A 137 18.74 16.09 20.72
N GLY A 138 17.52 16.44 21.09
CA GLY A 138 16.64 17.35 20.34
C GLY A 138 15.92 16.72 19.14
N GLN A 139 16.19 15.46 18.81
CA GLN A 139 15.45 14.76 17.76
C GLN A 139 14.13 14.22 18.27
N THR A 140 13.12 14.22 17.39
CA THR A 140 11.76 13.80 17.68
C THR A 140 11.37 12.65 16.76
N TYR A 141 10.78 11.60 17.35
CA TYR A 141 10.06 10.55 16.64
C TYR A 141 8.55 10.82 16.72
N ASN A 142 7.88 10.72 15.58
CA ASN A 142 6.42 10.79 15.48
C ASN A 142 5.90 9.40 15.10
N SER A 143 5.07 8.81 15.94
CA SER A 143 4.44 7.53 15.61
C SER A 143 3.50 7.67 14.43
N PRO A 144 3.25 6.59 13.66
CA PRO A 144 2.09 6.52 12.79
C PRO A 144 0.79 6.82 13.54
N THR A 145 -0.25 7.27 12.84
CA THR A 145 -1.55 7.56 13.46
C THR A 145 -2.36 6.28 13.62
N LEU A 146 -2.84 6.02 14.82
CA LEU A 146 -3.87 5.02 15.11
C LEU A 146 -5.26 5.67 14.95
N TYR A 147 -6.07 5.10 14.07
CA TYR A 147 -7.48 5.45 13.92
C TYR A 147 -8.35 4.46 14.70
N ALA A 148 -9.11 4.95 15.65
CA ALA A 148 -10.01 4.15 16.48
C ALA A 148 -11.44 4.64 16.33
N SER A 149 -12.41 3.73 16.29
CA SER A 149 -13.82 4.05 16.26
C SER A 149 -14.62 3.06 17.10
N TYR A 150 -15.76 3.50 17.61
CA TYR A 150 -16.69 2.69 18.38
C TYR A 150 -18.08 2.74 17.79
N THR A 151 -18.79 1.63 17.88
CA THR A 151 -20.21 1.58 17.55
C THR A 151 -20.96 0.64 18.49
N ASN A 152 -22.26 0.87 18.68
CA ASN A 152 -23.21 -0.07 19.30
C ASN A 152 -24.25 -0.61 18.29
N GLN A 153 -24.02 -0.38 16.99
CA GLN A 153 -24.94 -0.70 15.91
C GLN A 153 -24.38 -1.77 14.95
N GLY A 154 -23.43 -2.58 15.42
CA GLY A 154 -22.87 -3.69 14.65
C GLY A 154 -21.75 -3.31 13.68
N LEU A 155 -21.18 -4.34 13.02
CA LEU A 155 -19.98 -4.19 12.23
C LEU A 155 -20.18 -3.36 10.95
N SER A 156 -21.38 -3.38 10.37
CA SER A 156 -21.70 -2.55 9.20
C SER A 156 -21.64 -1.05 9.54
N ALA A 157 -22.11 -0.64 10.70
CA ALA A 157 -22.02 0.76 11.15
C ALA A 157 -20.56 1.16 11.38
N LEU A 158 -19.75 0.30 11.99
CA LEU A 158 -18.31 0.51 12.16
C LEU A 158 -17.62 0.75 10.81
N SER A 159 -17.88 -0.11 9.82
CA SER A 159 -17.34 0.03 8.47
C SER A 159 -17.75 1.36 7.82
N GLN A 160 -19.01 1.78 7.99
CA GLN A 160 -19.51 3.04 7.44
C GLN A 160 -18.83 4.25 8.06
N GLN A 161 -18.52 4.25 9.36
CA GLN A 161 -17.76 5.31 10.03
C GLN A 161 -16.39 5.50 9.38
N TYR A 162 -15.64 4.41 9.17
CA TYR A 162 -14.36 4.46 8.46
C TYR A 162 -14.48 4.89 6.99
N HIS A 163 -15.50 4.40 6.26
CA HIS A 163 -15.74 4.80 4.88
C HIS A 163 -16.03 6.31 4.77
N GLN A 164 -16.80 6.87 5.71
CA GLN A 164 -17.09 8.30 5.75
C GLN A 164 -15.83 9.11 6.07
N TYR A 165 -15.02 8.64 7.05
CA TYR A 165 -13.75 9.27 7.40
C TYR A 165 -12.80 9.30 6.20
N VAL A 166 -12.62 8.18 5.50
CA VAL A 166 -11.77 8.07 4.31
C VAL A 166 -12.25 9.04 3.22
N ARG A 167 -13.56 9.08 2.94
CA ARG A 167 -14.13 10.02 1.96
C ARG A 167 -13.91 11.48 2.35
N LYS A 168 -14.01 11.80 3.64
CA LYS A 168 -13.89 13.17 4.12
C LYS A 168 -12.46 13.67 4.15
N HIS A 169 -11.50 12.84 4.58
CA HIS A 169 -10.14 13.26 4.93
C HIS A 169 -9.03 12.73 4.02
N LEU A 170 -9.20 11.57 3.38
CA LEU A 170 -8.11 10.91 2.66
C LEU A 170 -8.27 10.99 1.14
N ILE A 171 -9.50 10.86 0.62
CA ILE A 171 -9.72 10.91 -0.83
C ILE A 171 -9.55 12.34 -1.34
N ARG A 172 -8.70 12.51 -2.34
CA ARG A 172 -8.46 13.82 -2.97
C ARG A 172 -9.77 14.38 -3.55
N PRO A 173 -10.06 15.69 -3.36
CA PRO A 173 -11.29 16.31 -3.84
C PRO A 173 -11.55 16.12 -5.34
N SER A 174 -10.49 16.10 -6.16
CA SER A 174 -10.56 15.94 -7.62
C SER A 174 -11.17 14.60 -8.07
N VAL A 175 -11.08 13.56 -7.24
CA VAL A 175 -11.58 12.22 -7.56
C VAL A 175 -12.72 11.75 -6.64
N LYS A 176 -12.97 12.46 -5.53
CA LYS A 176 -13.91 12.06 -4.49
C LYS A 176 -15.32 11.78 -5.01
N ASN A 177 -15.80 12.63 -5.92
CA ASN A 177 -17.17 12.59 -6.44
C ASN A 177 -17.26 11.97 -7.85
N LYS A 178 -16.15 11.44 -8.38
CA LYS A 178 -16.14 10.75 -9.67
C LYS A 178 -16.41 9.25 -9.48
N PRO A 179 -17.26 8.63 -10.29
CA PRO A 179 -17.35 7.18 -10.37
C PRO A 179 -15.97 6.59 -10.69
N ARG A 180 -15.71 5.37 -10.25
CA ARG A 180 -14.51 4.65 -10.66
C ARG A 180 -14.76 4.10 -12.06
N PRO A 181 -13.89 4.43 -13.05
CA PRO A 181 -14.03 3.94 -14.41
C PRO A 181 -13.93 2.42 -14.47
N VAL A 182 -14.68 1.82 -15.40
CA VAL A 182 -14.51 0.40 -15.74
C VAL A 182 -13.25 0.27 -16.58
N HIS A 183 -12.27 -0.51 -16.08
CA HIS A 183 -10.97 -0.69 -16.74
C HIS A 183 -10.95 -1.91 -17.64
N TYR A 184 -10.38 -1.78 -18.84
CA TYR A 184 -9.79 -2.87 -19.59
C TYR A 184 -8.26 -2.83 -19.37
N ASN A 185 -7.68 -3.92 -18.91
CA ASN A 185 -6.23 -4.08 -18.76
C ASN A 185 -5.71 -5.06 -19.81
N THR A 186 -4.57 -4.76 -20.42
CA THR A 186 -4.06 -5.55 -21.56
C THR A 186 -3.34 -6.84 -21.14
N TRP A 187 -2.98 -7.01 -19.84
CA TRP A 187 -2.12 -8.11 -19.41
C TRP A 187 -2.60 -9.48 -19.88
N GLU A 188 -3.79 -9.89 -19.48
CA GLU A 188 -4.36 -11.20 -19.84
C GLU A 188 -4.67 -11.33 -21.35
N GLY A 189 -4.70 -10.22 -22.08
CA GLY A 189 -4.98 -10.22 -23.51
C GLY A 189 -3.76 -10.48 -24.37
N ILE A 190 -2.58 -10.00 -23.97
CA ILE A 190 -1.37 -10.02 -24.82
C ILE A 190 -0.08 -10.40 -24.08
N TYR A 191 -0.08 -10.34 -22.75
CA TYR A 191 1.15 -10.45 -21.95
C TYR A 191 2.27 -9.54 -22.52
N PHE A 192 3.44 -10.08 -22.84
CA PHE A 192 4.57 -9.35 -23.45
C PHE A 192 4.52 -9.25 -24.97
N THR A 193 3.47 -9.77 -25.62
CA THR A 193 3.37 -9.73 -27.09
C THR A 193 2.75 -8.41 -27.56
N HIS A 194 3.55 -7.35 -27.56
CA HIS A 194 3.11 -6.01 -27.92
C HIS A 194 3.06 -5.81 -29.44
N ASP A 195 1.90 -5.41 -29.96
CA ASP A 195 1.68 -4.93 -31.31
C ASP A 195 0.64 -3.80 -31.31
N VAL A 196 1.02 -2.64 -31.86
CA VAL A 196 0.15 -1.44 -31.81
C VAL A 196 -1.21 -1.66 -32.50
N ASN A 197 -1.26 -2.44 -33.57
CA ASN A 197 -2.54 -2.67 -34.27
C ASN A 197 -3.46 -3.57 -33.45
N THR A 198 -2.91 -4.62 -32.85
CA THR A 198 -3.64 -5.49 -31.92
C THR A 198 -4.16 -4.69 -30.71
N LEU A 199 -3.32 -3.83 -30.13
CA LEU A 199 -3.71 -2.97 -29.01
C LEU A 199 -4.84 -2.00 -29.39
N LYS A 200 -4.80 -1.43 -30.58
CA LYS A 200 -5.89 -0.56 -31.09
C LYS A 200 -7.19 -1.34 -31.28
N ASP A 201 -7.16 -2.55 -31.86
CA ASP A 201 -8.34 -3.40 -31.98
C ASP A 201 -8.94 -3.77 -30.61
N LEU A 202 -8.08 -4.10 -29.63
CA LEU A 202 -8.50 -4.35 -28.26
C LEU A 202 -9.15 -3.12 -27.61
N ALA A 203 -8.63 -1.91 -27.84
CA ALA A 203 -9.22 -0.68 -27.32
C ALA A 203 -10.61 -0.42 -27.92
N THR A 204 -10.79 -0.59 -29.24
CA THR A 204 -12.08 -0.46 -29.92
C THR A 204 -13.10 -1.47 -29.37
N ARG A 205 -12.70 -2.74 -29.18
CA ARG A 205 -13.57 -3.77 -28.59
C ARG A 205 -13.91 -3.46 -27.15
N ALA A 206 -12.94 -3.05 -26.32
CA ALA A 206 -13.17 -2.68 -24.94
C ALA A 206 -14.19 -1.54 -24.81
N SER A 207 -14.07 -0.49 -25.64
CA SER A 207 -15.03 0.60 -25.72
C SER A 207 -16.44 0.10 -26.07
N SER A 208 -16.56 -0.78 -27.08
CA SER A 208 -17.85 -1.35 -27.49
C SER A 208 -18.53 -2.19 -26.40
N LEU A 209 -17.77 -2.73 -25.43
CA LEU A 209 -18.26 -3.48 -24.28
C LEU A 209 -18.57 -2.60 -23.07
N GLY A 210 -18.33 -1.28 -23.16
CA GLY A 210 -18.61 -0.33 -22.09
C GLY A 210 -17.45 -0.10 -21.12
N ALA A 211 -16.22 -0.46 -21.49
CA ALA A 211 -15.04 0.01 -20.74
C ALA A 211 -14.92 1.54 -20.86
N GLU A 212 -14.34 2.15 -19.85
CA GLU A 212 -14.17 3.61 -19.75
C GLU A 212 -12.67 4.00 -19.71
N ARG A 213 -11.80 3.03 -19.44
CA ARG A 213 -10.34 3.21 -19.38
C ARG A 213 -9.62 1.99 -19.96
N PHE A 214 -8.61 2.25 -20.77
CA PHE A 214 -7.69 1.25 -21.32
C PHE A 214 -6.33 1.38 -20.65
N VAL A 215 -5.86 0.32 -19.99
CA VAL A 215 -4.59 0.29 -19.27
C VAL A 215 -3.59 -0.58 -20.03
N LEU A 216 -2.54 0.04 -20.57
CA LEU A 216 -1.40 -0.66 -21.13
C LEU A 216 -0.54 -1.20 -19.97
N ASP A 217 -0.49 -2.52 -19.87
CA ASP A 217 0.24 -3.22 -18.80
C ASP A 217 1.71 -3.44 -19.14
N ASP A 218 2.41 -4.30 -18.41
CA ASP A 218 3.84 -4.60 -18.54
C ASP A 218 4.26 -4.94 -19.98
N GLY A 219 5.50 -4.60 -20.38
CA GLY A 219 6.08 -4.91 -21.70
C GLY A 219 6.24 -3.72 -22.66
N TRP A 220 5.86 -2.49 -22.27
CA TRP A 220 5.94 -1.31 -23.13
C TRP A 220 7.33 -0.65 -23.21
N PHE A 221 8.25 -0.99 -22.30
CA PHE A 221 9.55 -0.34 -22.16
C PHE A 221 10.72 -1.22 -22.66
N ILE A 222 11.87 -0.59 -22.84
CA ILE A 222 13.06 -1.19 -23.49
C ILE A 222 13.47 -2.51 -22.81
N GLY A 223 13.66 -3.55 -23.63
CA GLY A 223 14.20 -4.84 -23.21
C GLY A 223 13.23 -5.70 -22.39
N ARG A 224 11.95 -5.31 -22.31
CA ARG A 224 10.92 -6.02 -21.56
C ARG A 224 10.13 -6.99 -22.43
N ASP A 225 10.80 -7.97 -23.02
CA ASP A 225 10.19 -9.03 -23.84
C ASP A 225 9.66 -10.21 -22.97
N ASP A 226 10.07 -10.26 -21.70
CA ASP A 226 9.61 -11.19 -20.66
C ASP A 226 9.91 -10.64 -19.26
N ASP A 227 9.68 -11.41 -18.20
CA ASP A 227 9.86 -10.97 -16.81
C ASP A 227 11.30 -11.08 -16.29
N THR A 228 12.25 -11.51 -17.09
CA THR A 228 13.67 -11.70 -16.70
C THR A 228 14.54 -10.48 -16.91
N ALA A 229 14.10 -9.51 -17.74
CA ALA A 229 14.91 -8.39 -18.19
C ALA A 229 14.11 -7.06 -18.23
N GLY A 230 14.84 -5.96 -18.35
CA GLY A 230 14.32 -4.61 -18.67
C GLY A 230 13.70 -3.84 -17.50
N LEU A 231 13.29 -4.48 -16.42
CA LEU A 231 12.66 -3.78 -15.30
C LEU A 231 13.62 -2.74 -14.68
N GLY A 232 13.17 -1.48 -14.60
CA GLY A 232 13.98 -0.33 -14.24
C GLY A 232 14.29 0.61 -15.40
N ASP A 233 14.24 0.13 -16.63
CA ASP A 233 14.52 0.89 -17.85
C ASP A 233 13.23 1.54 -18.40
N TRP A 234 12.70 2.52 -17.72
CA TRP A 234 11.42 3.18 -18.00
C TRP A 234 11.47 4.08 -19.25
N TYR A 235 11.85 3.52 -20.39
CA TYR A 235 11.88 4.19 -21.70
C TYR A 235 11.03 3.40 -22.70
N VAL A 236 10.16 4.09 -23.43
CA VAL A 236 9.30 3.44 -24.44
C VAL A 236 10.14 2.66 -25.45
N ASP A 237 9.83 1.38 -25.65
CA ASP A 237 10.55 0.54 -26.60
C ASP A 237 10.15 0.88 -28.04
N LYS A 238 11.09 1.43 -28.79
CA LYS A 238 10.90 1.78 -30.21
C LYS A 238 10.73 0.56 -31.12
N LYS A 239 11.07 -0.65 -30.66
CA LYS A 239 10.81 -1.91 -31.37
C LYS A 239 9.30 -2.11 -31.57
N TYR A 240 8.53 -1.88 -30.51
CA TYR A 240 7.08 -2.02 -30.52
C TYR A 240 6.35 -0.70 -30.82
N TYR A 241 6.94 0.41 -30.39
CA TYR A 241 6.36 1.76 -30.49
C TYR A 241 7.30 2.72 -31.22
N PRO A 242 7.54 2.55 -32.53
CA PRO A 242 8.52 3.34 -33.27
C PRO A 242 8.23 4.85 -33.27
N GLN A 243 6.98 5.24 -33.06
CA GLN A 243 6.52 6.65 -32.96
C GLN A 243 6.16 7.04 -31.53
N GLY A 244 6.63 6.31 -30.51
CA GLY A 244 6.21 6.47 -29.12
C GLY A 244 4.80 5.94 -28.86
N LEU A 245 4.25 6.26 -27.68
CA LEU A 245 2.90 5.81 -27.29
C LEU A 245 1.77 6.66 -27.90
N THR A 246 2.08 7.85 -28.44
CA THR A 246 1.08 8.79 -28.98
C THR A 246 0.09 8.14 -29.94
N PRO A 247 0.48 7.33 -30.96
CA PRO A 247 -0.48 6.75 -31.88
C PRO A 247 -1.46 5.76 -31.25
N LEU A 248 -1.08 5.11 -30.15
CA LEU A 248 -1.96 4.25 -29.38
C LEU A 248 -2.88 5.09 -28.49
N ILE A 249 -2.33 6.08 -27.79
CA ILE A 249 -3.08 6.98 -26.89
C ILE A 249 -4.14 7.74 -27.67
N ASP A 250 -3.80 8.30 -28.83
CA ASP A 250 -4.76 9.02 -29.68
C ASP A 250 -5.90 8.12 -30.13
N HIS A 251 -5.61 6.86 -30.48
CA HIS A 251 -6.65 5.90 -30.84
C HIS A 251 -7.54 5.57 -29.64
N VAL A 252 -6.98 5.26 -28.47
CA VAL A 252 -7.71 4.99 -27.22
C VAL A 252 -8.65 6.15 -26.89
N LYS A 253 -8.15 7.38 -26.98
CA LYS A 253 -8.96 8.59 -26.74
C LYS A 253 -10.04 8.80 -27.80
N SER A 254 -9.78 8.48 -29.08
CA SER A 254 -10.81 8.56 -30.13
C SER A 254 -11.95 7.57 -29.93
N GLU A 255 -11.71 6.47 -29.21
CA GLU A 255 -12.74 5.51 -28.79
C GLU A 255 -13.48 5.95 -27.51
N GLY A 256 -13.18 7.12 -26.96
CA GLY A 256 -13.82 7.67 -25.77
C GLY A 256 -13.26 7.11 -24.44
N LEU A 257 -12.12 6.43 -24.47
CA LEU A 257 -11.49 5.83 -23.30
C LEU A 257 -10.43 6.75 -22.70
N GLU A 258 -10.26 6.70 -21.38
CA GLU A 258 -9.05 7.21 -20.71
C GLU A 258 -7.88 6.23 -20.95
N PHE A 259 -6.64 6.75 -20.98
CA PHE A 259 -5.44 5.92 -21.10
C PHE A 259 -4.72 5.79 -19.77
N GLY A 260 -4.34 4.57 -19.39
CA GLY A 260 -3.52 4.25 -18.23
C GLY A 260 -2.25 3.50 -18.60
N LEU A 261 -1.22 3.62 -17.76
CA LEU A 261 0.07 2.97 -17.96
C LEU A 261 0.53 2.23 -16.69
N TRP A 262 1.11 1.06 -16.88
CA TRP A 262 1.65 0.23 -15.80
C TRP A 262 3.09 0.62 -15.47
N PHE A 263 3.43 0.55 -14.17
CA PHE A 263 4.77 0.69 -13.62
C PHE A 263 4.97 -0.27 -12.44
N GLU A 264 6.22 -0.74 -12.27
CA GLU A 264 6.71 -1.44 -11.07
C GLU A 264 8.04 -0.80 -10.64
N PRO A 265 8.03 0.47 -10.17
CA PRO A 265 9.24 1.27 -10.08
C PRO A 265 10.12 0.98 -8.86
N GLU A 266 9.63 0.22 -7.89
CA GLU A 266 10.40 -0.17 -6.71
C GLU A 266 11.36 -1.33 -6.98
N MET A 267 11.25 -1.97 -8.16
CA MET A 267 11.98 -3.18 -8.53
C MET A 267 12.88 -2.96 -9.73
N VAL A 268 13.91 -3.80 -9.84
CA VAL A 268 14.86 -3.79 -10.95
C VAL A 268 15.26 -5.22 -11.32
N ASN A 269 15.40 -5.52 -12.63
CA ASN A 269 16.03 -6.77 -13.04
C ASN A 269 17.55 -6.62 -13.04
N PRO A 270 18.31 -7.65 -12.65
CA PRO A 270 19.76 -7.69 -12.91
C PRO A 270 20.11 -7.50 -14.39
N ASP A 271 19.29 -8.01 -15.29
CA ASP A 271 19.39 -7.75 -16.73
C ASP A 271 18.58 -6.51 -17.12
N SER A 272 19.06 -5.35 -16.70
CA SER A 272 18.58 -4.03 -17.13
C SER A 272 19.75 -3.07 -17.32
N ASN A 273 19.55 -2.00 -18.06
CA ASN A 273 20.56 -0.94 -18.21
C ASN A 273 20.74 -0.20 -16.88
N LEU A 274 19.66 0.00 -16.14
CA LEU A 274 19.70 0.63 -14.82
C LEU A 274 20.62 -0.15 -13.88
N PHE A 275 20.41 -1.46 -13.72
CA PHE A 275 21.24 -2.27 -12.83
C PHE A 275 22.70 -2.34 -13.27
N ARG A 276 22.96 -2.44 -14.58
CA ARG A 276 24.34 -2.41 -15.11
C ARG A 276 25.05 -1.10 -14.80
N ALA A 277 24.34 0.02 -14.84
CA ALA A 277 24.90 1.34 -14.53
C ALA A 277 25.04 1.56 -13.01
N HIS A 278 24.13 1.06 -12.22
CA HIS A 278 24.02 1.32 -10.77
C HIS A 278 23.72 0.05 -9.96
N PRO A 279 24.63 -0.94 -9.94
CA PRO A 279 24.41 -2.17 -9.16
C PRO A 279 24.36 -1.94 -7.65
N ASP A 280 24.84 -0.78 -7.18
CA ASP A 280 24.82 -0.33 -5.79
C ASP A 280 23.49 0.31 -5.35
N TRP A 281 22.51 0.44 -6.27
CA TRP A 281 21.21 1.02 -5.96
C TRP A 281 20.20 0.01 -5.38
N VAL A 282 20.54 -1.26 -5.34
CA VAL A 282 19.68 -2.27 -4.74
C VAL A 282 19.80 -2.28 -3.22
N LEU A 283 18.66 -2.48 -2.57
CA LEU A 283 18.60 -2.65 -1.12
C LEU A 283 19.35 -3.92 -0.71
N GLY A 284 20.29 -3.81 0.21
CA GLY A 284 21.07 -4.95 0.66
C GLY A 284 21.88 -4.65 1.93
N THR A 285 22.30 -5.69 2.63
CA THR A 285 23.15 -5.62 3.81
C THR A 285 24.48 -6.31 3.52
N PRO A 286 25.52 -5.60 3.10
CA PRO A 286 26.82 -6.22 2.85
C PRO A 286 27.33 -6.98 4.11
N PRO A 287 27.98 -8.15 3.97
CA PRO A 287 28.36 -8.79 2.70
C PRO A 287 27.26 -9.65 2.04
N ASN A 288 26.05 -9.67 2.60
CA ASN A 288 24.96 -10.52 2.15
C ASN A 288 24.24 -9.86 0.95
N PRO A 289 24.20 -10.50 -0.24
CA PRO A 289 23.44 -10.00 -1.35
C PRO A 289 21.94 -10.08 -1.05
N GLN A 290 21.16 -9.23 -1.71
CA GLN A 290 19.71 -9.35 -1.69
C GLN A 290 19.29 -10.67 -2.37
N VAL A 291 18.28 -11.34 -1.78
CA VAL A 291 17.67 -12.52 -2.40
C VAL A 291 16.65 -12.04 -3.43
N GLY A 292 16.88 -12.42 -4.69
CA GLY A 292 15.94 -12.11 -5.77
C GLY A 292 14.66 -12.93 -5.67
N PHE A 293 13.56 -12.33 -6.11
CA PHE A 293 12.26 -12.98 -6.30
C PHE A 293 11.69 -12.57 -7.66
N ARG A 294 11.13 -13.50 -8.42
CA ARG A 294 10.63 -13.25 -9.78
C ARG A 294 11.67 -12.55 -10.69
N ASN A 295 12.94 -12.94 -10.62
CA ASN A 295 14.06 -12.31 -11.33
C ASN A 295 14.29 -10.84 -11.00
N GLN A 296 13.77 -10.35 -9.88
CA GLN A 296 13.78 -8.95 -9.49
C GLN A 296 14.54 -8.73 -8.19
N LEU A 297 15.11 -7.53 -8.06
CA LEU A 297 15.70 -6.99 -6.84
C LEU A 297 14.98 -5.70 -6.47
N VAL A 298 14.97 -5.35 -5.19
CA VAL A 298 14.36 -4.12 -4.68
C VAL A 298 15.38 -2.99 -4.69
N LEU A 299 15.00 -1.83 -5.21
CA LEU A 299 15.81 -0.61 -5.16
C LEU A 299 15.81 0.00 -3.74
N ASP A 300 16.90 0.61 -3.34
CA ASP A 300 16.99 1.36 -2.08
C ASP A 300 16.39 2.76 -2.23
N LEU A 301 15.10 2.87 -2.00
CA LEU A 301 14.34 4.13 -2.12
C LEU A 301 14.70 5.16 -1.02
N ASN A 302 15.54 4.83 -0.03
CA ASN A 302 16.08 5.83 0.92
C ASN A 302 17.18 6.67 0.27
N ARG A 303 17.74 6.22 -0.86
CA ARG A 303 18.73 6.97 -1.61
C ARG A 303 18.05 8.05 -2.45
N GLN A 304 18.51 9.28 -2.31
CA GLN A 304 17.98 10.42 -3.06
C GLN A 304 18.18 10.28 -4.57
N ASP A 305 19.32 9.73 -5.00
CA ASP A 305 19.63 9.51 -6.42
C ASP A 305 18.70 8.46 -7.08
N VAL A 306 18.30 7.41 -6.36
CA VAL A 306 17.30 6.43 -6.79
C VAL A 306 15.92 7.09 -6.91
N PHE A 307 15.51 7.83 -5.88
CA PHE A 307 14.25 8.58 -5.88
C PHE A 307 14.18 9.56 -7.06
N ASP A 308 15.23 10.36 -7.26
CA ASP A 308 15.28 11.38 -8.31
C ASP A 308 15.19 10.76 -9.71
N TYR A 309 15.90 9.64 -9.94
CA TYR A 309 15.80 8.89 -11.20
C TYR A 309 14.37 8.41 -11.49
N LEU A 310 13.75 7.74 -10.52
CA LEU A 310 12.39 7.21 -10.70
C LEU A 310 11.37 8.32 -10.90
N PHE A 311 11.49 9.40 -10.12
CA PHE A 311 10.63 10.57 -10.25
C PHE A 311 10.77 11.19 -11.65
N GLU A 312 12.00 11.43 -12.10
CA GLU A 312 12.27 12.00 -13.43
C GLU A 312 11.70 11.13 -14.56
N ARG A 313 11.86 9.80 -14.47
CA ARG A 313 11.33 8.89 -15.49
C ARG A 313 9.82 8.91 -15.58
N ILE A 314 9.14 8.83 -14.44
CA ILE A 314 7.67 8.88 -14.40
C ILE A 314 7.16 10.26 -14.81
N ASP A 315 7.73 11.34 -14.29
CA ASP A 315 7.34 12.70 -14.60
C ASP A 315 7.51 13.02 -16.10
N SER A 316 8.63 12.58 -16.70
CA SER A 316 8.87 12.74 -18.14
C SER A 316 7.78 12.05 -18.98
N LEU A 317 7.37 10.84 -18.64
CA LEU A 317 6.32 10.12 -19.35
C LEU A 317 4.95 10.77 -19.18
N LEU A 318 4.64 11.24 -17.98
CA LEU A 318 3.39 11.96 -17.69
C LEU A 318 3.33 13.35 -18.35
N THR A 319 4.51 13.96 -18.60
CA THR A 319 4.61 15.23 -19.32
C THR A 319 4.51 15.03 -20.83
N GLU A 320 5.13 13.99 -21.35
CA GLU A 320 5.15 13.67 -22.79
C GLU A 320 3.81 13.13 -23.28
N TYR A 321 3.14 12.30 -22.48
CA TYR A 321 1.94 11.56 -22.86
C TYR A 321 0.72 11.92 -22.00
N ASP A 322 -0.47 11.93 -22.60
CA ASP A 322 -1.73 12.14 -21.89
C ASP A 322 -2.16 10.84 -21.17
N ILE A 323 -1.56 10.61 -20.01
CA ILE A 323 -1.81 9.46 -19.14
C ILE A 323 -2.70 9.90 -17.97
N SER A 324 -3.90 9.34 -17.88
CA SER A 324 -4.90 9.67 -16.85
C SER A 324 -4.82 8.78 -15.61
N TYR A 325 -4.10 7.63 -15.70
CA TYR A 325 -4.06 6.62 -14.65
C TYR A 325 -2.73 5.87 -14.65
N ILE A 326 -2.20 5.63 -13.46
CA ILE A 326 -1.04 4.76 -13.26
C ILE A 326 -1.52 3.51 -12.50
N LYS A 327 -1.22 2.33 -13.07
CA LYS A 327 -1.21 1.08 -12.33
C LYS A 327 0.18 0.93 -11.72
N TRP A 328 0.27 1.12 -10.41
CA TRP A 328 1.50 0.93 -9.65
C TRP A 328 1.49 -0.48 -9.08
N ASP A 329 2.32 -1.33 -9.63
CA ASP A 329 2.43 -2.73 -9.24
C ASP A 329 3.62 -2.96 -8.30
N MET A 330 3.59 -4.07 -7.60
CA MET A 330 4.70 -4.54 -6.77
C MET A 330 4.57 -6.05 -6.58
N ASN A 331 5.36 -6.81 -7.31
CA ASN A 331 5.32 -8.27 -7.30
C ASN A 331 6.33 -8.92 -6.34
#